data_74b8fd7924a5f550631a17e99fb0124f
#
_entry.id   74b8fd7924a5f550631a17e99fb0124f
#
_cell.length_a   1.000
_cell.length_b   1.000
_cell.length_c   1.000
_cell.angle_alpha   90.00
_cell.angle_beta   90.00
_cell.angle_gamma   90.00
#
_symmetry.space_group_name_H-M   'P 1'
#
loop_
_entity.id
_entity.type
_entity.pdbx_description
1 polymer ?
#
loop_
_entity_poly.entity_id
_entity_poly.type
_entity_poly.pdbx_seq_one_letter_code
_entity_poly.pdbx_strand_id
1 'polypeptide(L)'
;IDEEGKKVSRLSKIINHVVSQKMFGDLYKLQPKVSKKLYKDYINILCKIFRDIGININTVPVLDVIRKNTNSIIGERSFSHDPNIVKKLGQICTNQYRLNKIATVIKHIPGHGCTTSDSHKKQPKVKLSYKKLQKIDFKPFNLNLSQFAMTAHILYQKIDNHNVDRK
;
A
#
# COMPACT_ATOMS: atom_id res chain seq x y z
N ILE A 1 -9.72 10.79 1.95
CA ILE A 1 -10.18 10.01 0.78
C ILE A 1 -9.44 8.68 0.69
N ASP A 2 -9.98 7.72 -0.04
CA ASP A 2 -9.36 6.44 -0.38
C ASP A 2 -9.19 6.37 -1.92
N GLU A 3 -8.15 7.02 -2.41
CA GLU A 3 -7.83 7.15 -3.82
C GLU A 3 -6.49 6.49 -4.14
N GLU A 4 -6.53 5.16 -4.40
CA GLU A 4 -5.35 4.36 -4.70
C GLU A 4 -5.04 4.28 -6.20
N GLY A 5 -6.05 4.62 -7.00
CA GLY A 5 -6.06 4.44 -8.45
C GLY A 5 -6.99 3.30 -8.89
N LYS A 6 -6.96 2.95 -10.15
CA LYS A 6 -7.77 1.98 -10.91
C LYS A 6 -8.87 1.21 -10.12
N LYS A 7 -8.46 0.31 -9.21
CA LYS A 7 -9.40 -0.60 -8.51
C LYS A 7 -10.07 0.04 -7.29
N VAL A 8 -9.38 0.94 -6.62
CA VAL A 8 -9.88 1.67 -5.45
C VAL A 8 -9.76 3.15 -5.74
N SER A 9 -10.82 3.70 -6.33
CA SER A 9 -10.93 5.11 -6.69
C SER A 9 -12.29 5.66 -6.29
N ARG A 10 -12.29 6.75 -5.52
CA ARG A 10 -13.49 7.51 -5.17
C ARG A 10 -13.78 8.62 -6.18
N LEU A 11 -12.77 8.96 -6.98
CA LEU A 11 -12.88 9.98 -8.02
C LEU A 11 -13.08 9.39 -9.42
N SER A 12 -13.36 8.11 -9.55
CA SER A 12 -13.52 7.41 -10.85
C SER A 12 -14.58 8.00 -11.76
N LYS A 13 -15.60 8.69 -11.20
CA LYS A 13 -16.62 9.41 -11.97
C LYS A 13 -16.16 10.77 -12.49
N ILE A 14 -15.08 11.32 -11.94
CA ILE A 14 -14.52 12.64 -12.27
C ILE A 14 -13.22 12.48 -13.04
N ILE A 15 -12.39 11.52 -12.62
CA ILE A 15 -11.09 11.25 -13.22
C ILE A 15 -11.11 9.84 -13.79
N ASN A 16 -11.13 9.75 -15.10
CA ASN A 16 -10.98 8.45 -15.76
C ASN A 16 -9.50 8.05 -15.78
N HIS A 17 -9.01 7.49 -14.66
CA HIS A 17 -7.64 7.04 -14.58
C HIS A 17 -7.54 5.50 -14.48
N VAL A 18 -6.71 4.95 -15.36
CA VAL A 18 -6.42 3.52 -15.45
C VAL A 18 -5.16 3.12 -14.70
N VAL A 19 -4.57 4.05 -13.96
CA VAL A 19 -3.26 3.89 -13.31
C VAL A 19 -3.40 3.13 -11.99
N SER A 20 -2.56 2.13 -11.79
CA SER A 20 -2.46 1.39 -10.52
C SER A 20 -1.05 1.50 -9.94
N GLN A 21 -0.89 1.23 -8.62
CA GLN A 21 0.44 1.16 -8.01
C GLN A 21 1.32 0.10 -8.68
N LYS A 22 0.71 -1.03 -9.10
CA LYS A 22 1.43 -2.10 -9.81
C LYS A 22 2.07 -1.63 -11.12
N MET A 23 1.41 -0.77 -11.89
CA MET A 23 1.98 -0.21 -13.12
C MET A 23 3.29 0.53 -12.86
N PHE A 24 3.35 1.34 -11.80
CA PHE A 24 4.60 2.02 -11.41
C PHE A 24 5.66 1.03 -10.92
N GLY A 25 5.27 -0.03 -10.22
CA GLY A 25 6.19 -1.09 -9.80
C GLY A 25 6.77 -1.87 -10.96
N ASP A 26 5.96 -2.21 -11.96
CA ASP A 26 6.41 -2.92 -13.15
C ASP A 26 7.32 -2.02 -14.01
N LEU A 27 6.94 -0.76 -14.19
CA LEU A 27 7.81 0.22 -14.88
C LEU A 27 9.12 0.44 -14.13
N TYR A 28 9.10 0.41 -12.80
CA TYR A 28 10.31 0.57 -11.99
C TYR A 28 11.33 -0.55 -12.21
N LYS A 29 10.88 -1.77 -12.44
CA LYS A 29 11.78 -2.91 -12.77
C LYS A 29 12.50 -2.70 -14.10
N LEU A 30 11.83 -2.11 -15.07
CA LEU A 30 12.37 -1.88 -16.41
C LEU A 30 13.17 -0.58 -16.49
N GLN A 31 12.61 0.50 -16.01
CA GLN A 31 13.14 1.86 -16.14
C GLN A 31 12.97 2.65 -14.83
N PRO A 32 13.83 2.44 -13.82
CA PRO A 32 13.67 3.04 -12.48
C PRO A 32 13.59 4.57 -12.47
N LYS A 33 14.39 5.23 -13.32
CA LYS A 33 14.41 6.71 -13.39
C LYS A 33 13.10 7.26 -13.94
N VAL A 34 12.58 6.64 -15.01
CA VAL A 34 11.31 7.02 -15.66
C VAL A 34 10.14 6.81 -14.71
N SER A 35 10.06 5.62 -14.10
CA SER A 35 9.01 5.31 -13.13
C SER A 35 8.93 6.31 -11.99
N LYS A 36 10.09 6.66 -11.39
CA LYS A 36 10.14 7.66 -10.30
C LYS A 36 9.60 9.02 -10.75
N LYS A 37 9.99 9.47 -11.94
CA LYS A 37 9.53 10.75 -12.46
C LYS A 37 8.03 10.73 -12.68
N LEU A 38 7.53 9.77 -13.47
CA LEU A 38 6.11 9.66 -13.79
C LEU A 38 5.23 9.48 -12.54
N TYR A 39 5.71 8.72 -11.53
CA TYR A 39 4.95 8.55 -10.30
C TYR A 39 4.85 9.84 -9.49
N LYS A 40 5.92 10.64 -9.43
CA LYS A 40 5.88 11.97 -8.79
C LYS A 40 4.94 12.93 -9.53
N ASP A 41 5.01 12.95 -10.86
CA ASP A 41 4.16 13.79 -11.69
C ASP A 41 2.68 13.41 -11.51
N TYR A 42 2.36 12.12 -11.50
CA TYR A 42 1.01 11.61 -11.20
C TYR A 42 0.51 12.07 -9.83
N ILE A 43 1.34 11.95 -8.77
CA ILE A 43 0.97 12.40 -7.43
C ILE A 43 0.73 13.91 -7.40
N ASN A 44 1.57 14.71 -8.08
CA ASN A 44 1.41 16.15 -8.15
C ASN A 44 0.07 16.55 -8.77
N ILE A 45 -0.35 15.87 -9.84
CA ILE A 45 -1.64 16.10 -10.50
C ILE A 45 -2.78 15.78 -9.53
N LEU A 46 -2.74 14.60 -8.87
CA LEU A 46 -3.76 14.24 -7.88
C LEU A 46 -3.82 15.22 -6.72
N CYS A 47 -2.68 15.64 -6.19
CA CYS A 47 -2.63 16.59 -5.09
C CYS A 47 -3.18 17.96 -5.45
N LYS A 48 -3.02 18.39 -6.71
CA LYS A 48 -3.66 19.62 -7.21
C LYS A 48 -5.18 19.48 -7.13
N ILE A 49 -5.73 18.41 -7.70
CA ILE A 49 -7.18 18.12 -7.65
C ILE A 49 -7.68 18.05 -6.21
N PHE A 50 -6.96 17.36 -5.33
CA PHE A 50 -7.33 17.22 -3.92
C PHE A 50 -7.44 18.57 -3.22
N ARG A 51 -6.48 19.47 -3.44
CA ARG A 51 -6.53 20.83 -2.88
C ARG A 51 -7.72 21.63 -3.41
N ASP A 52 -7.99 21.52 -4.72
CA ASP A 52 -9.08 22.26 -5.35
C ASP A 52 -10.46 21.84 -4.81
N ILE A 53 -10.60 20.59 -4.33
CA ILE A 53 -11.85 20.07 -3.74
C ILE A 53 -11.78 19.90 -2.20
N GLY A 54 -10.76 20.44 -1.54
CA GLY A 54 -10.64 20.49 -0.09
C GLY A 54 -10.21 19.19 0.59
N ILE A 55 -9.60 18.23 -0.14
CA ILE A 55 -9.07 16.98 0.44
C ILE A 55 -7.64 17.21 0.95
N ASN A 56 -7.39 16.85 2.20
CA ASN A 56 -6.10 17.02 2.89
C ASN A 56 -5.43 15.72 3.34
N ILE A 57 -6.09 14.57 3.15
CA ILE A 57 -5.55 13.26 3.49
C ILE A 57 -5.95 12.20 2.46
N ASN A 58 -5.00 11.35 2.04
CA ASN A 58 -5.26 10.19 1.19
C ASN A 58 -4.72 8.90 1.82
N THR A 59 -5.50 7.81 1.78
CA THR A 59 -5.13 6.53 2.39
C THR A 59 -4.22 5.70 1.47
N VAL A 60 -3.07 6.26 1.15
CA VAL A 60 -1.98 5.68 0.35
C VAL A 60 -0.63 5.91 1.04
N PRO A 61 0.43 5.15 0.67
CA PRO A 61 0.48 4.00 -0.24
C PRO A 61 0.01 2.69 0.39
N VAL A 62 -0.39 1.74 -0.47
CA VAL A 62 -0.50 0.33 -0.09
C VAL A 62 0.88 -0.29 -0.12
N LEU A 63 1.39 -0.68 1.05
CA LEU A 63 2.74 -1.24 1.22
C LEU A 63 2.76 -2.77 1.33
N ASP A 64 1.62 -3.40 1.10
CA ASP A 64 1.51 -4.86 1.08
C ASP A 64 2.32 -5.44 -0.09
N VAL A 65 3.08 -6.50 0.18
CA VAL A 65 3.91 -7.17 -0.83
C VAL A 65 3.12 -8.33 -1.43
N ILE A 66 2.91 -8.34 -2.76
CA ILE A 66 2.22 -9.44 -3.43
C ILE A 66 3.06 -10.71 -3.26
N ARG A 67 2.42 -11.82 -2.87
CA ARG A 67 3.03 -13.15 -2.85
C ARG A 67 2.37 -14.08 -3.86
N LYS A 68 3.08 -15.11 -4.32
CA LYS A 68 2.48 -16.20 -5.11
C LYS A 68 1.40 -16.87 -4.26
N ASN A 69 0.26 -17.16 -4.86
CA ASN A 69 -0.89 -17.84 -4.24
C ASN A 69 -1.61 -17.05 -3.13
N THR A 70 -1.45 -15.72 -3.09
CA THR A 70 -2.23 -14.87 -2.18
C THR A 70 -3.46 -14.32 -2.86
N ASN A 71 -4.43 -13.88 -2.03
CA ASN A 71 -5.71 -13.40 -2.51
C ASN A 71 -5.56 -12.18 -3.43
N SER A 72 -6.39 -12.13 -4.47
CA SER A 72 -6.48 -11.03 -5.44
C SER A 72 -6.91 -9.68 -4.86
N ILE A 73 -7.24 -9.61 -3.56
CA ILE A 73 -7.70 -8.38 -2.89
C ILE A 73 -6.63 -7.29 -2.93
N ILE A 74 -5.38 -7.64 -2.69
CA ILE A 74 -4.27 -6.70 -2.82
C ILE A 74 -3.95 -6.52 -4.31
N GLY A 75 -3.58 -7.57 -5.03
CA GLY A 75 -3.38 -7.54 -6.47
C GLY A 75 -2.68 -6.29 -6.99
N GLU A 76 -3.31 -5.58 -7.91
CA GLU A 76 -2.79 -4.35 -8.54
C GLU A 76 -2.68 -3.14 -7.59
N ARG A 77 -3.23 -3.24 -6.38
CA ARG A 77 -3.08 -2.22 -5.34
C ARG A 77 -1.66 -2.16 -4.79
N SER A 78 -0.90 -3.26 -4.83
CA SER A 78 0.52 -3.31 -4.47
C SER A 78 1.43 -2.90 -5.63
N PHE A 79 2.58 -2.34 -5.31
CA PHE A 79 3.60 -2.03 -6.32
C PHE A 79 4.29 -3.27 -6.90
N SER A 80 4.59 -4.29 -6.07
CA SER A 80 5.45 -5.39 -6.52
C SER A 80 5.40 -6.61 -5.60
N HIS A 81 5.98 -7.71 -6.12
CA HIS A 81 6.40 -8.88 -5.33
C HIS A 81 7.76 -8.65 -4.60
N ASP A 82 8.53 -7.63 -5.01
CA ASP A 82 9.79 -7.29 -4.37
C ASP A 82 9.56 -6.25 -3.26
N PRO A 83 9.84 -6.59 -1.99
CA PRO A 83 9.64 -5.68 -0.87
C PRO A 83 10.54 -4.43 -0.93
N ASN A 84 11.68 -4.47 -1.65
CA ASN A 84 12.53 -3.30 -1.83
C ASN A 84 11.90 -2.28 -2.78
N ILE A 85 11.26 -2.76 -3.86
CA ILE A 85 10.53 -1.90 -4.80
C ILE A 85 9.33 -1.28 -4.08
N VAL A 86 8.54 -2.08 -3.33
CA VAL A 86 7.42 -1.58 -2.54
C VAL A 86 7.87 -0.52 -1.56
N LYS A 87 8.95 -0.78 -0.79
CA LYS A 87 9.54 0.18 0.13
C LYS A 87 9.94 1.48 -0.58
N LYS A 88 10.66 1.36 -1.71
CA LYS A 88 11.20 2.52 -2.43
C LYS A 88 10.11 3.41 -3.02
N LEU A 89 9.11 2.81 -3.67
CA LEU A 89 7.98 3.55 -4.24
C LEU A 89 7.06 4.09 -3.15
N GLY A 90 6.88 3.35 -2.05
CA GLY A 90 6.19 3.84 -0.86
C GLY A 90 6.81 5.11 -0.29
N GLN A 91 8.15 5.15 -0.15
CA GLN A 91 8.88 6.35 0.30
C GLN A 91 8.71 7.54 -0.66
N ILE A 92 8.71 7.28 -1.97
CA ILE A 92 8.45 8.33 -2.97
C ILE A 92 7.03 8.86 -2.80
N CYS A 93 6.05 7.98 -2.62
CA CYS A 93 4.67 8.34 -2.38
C CYS A 93 4.52 9.27 -1.17
N THR A 94 4.91 8.79 0.01
CA THR A 94 4.77 9.56 1.26
C THR A 94 5.48 10.91 1.21
N ASN A 95 6.69 10.94 0.64
CA ASN A 95 7.45 12.18 0.50
C ASN A 95 6.78 13.16 -0.48
N GLN A 96 6.28 12.67 -1.63
CA GLN A 96 5.67 13.53 -2.64
C GLN A 96 4.34 14.11 -2.16
N TYR A 97 3.51 13.32 -1.48
CA TYR A 97 2.29 13.81 -0.85
C TYR A 97 2.59 14.85 0.24
N ARG A 98 3.60 14.60 1.08
CA ARG A 98 4.05 15.55 2.12
C ARG A 98 4.50 16.89 1.53
N LEU A 99 5.27 16.87 0.44
CA LEU A 99 5.69 18.09 -0.28
C LEU A 99 4.48 18.88 -0.81
N ASN A 100 3.41 18.19 -1.15
CA ASN A 100 2.15 18.81 -1.58
C ASN A 100 1.20 19.15 -0.42
N LYS A 101 1.62 19.01 0.84
CA LYS A 101 0.81 19.28 2.05
C LYS A 101 -0.46 18.43 2.15
N ILE A 102 -0.43 17.23 1.60
CA ILE A 102 -1.46 16.20 1.77
C ILE A 102 -0.91 15.11 2.69
N ALA A 103 -1.66 14.77 3.73
CA ALA A 103 -1.29 13.69 4.63
C ALA A 103 -1.49 12.32 3.97
N THR A 104 -0.71 11.33 4.40
CA THR A 104 -0.81 9.94 3.91
C THR A 104 -1.14 8.98 5.04
N VAL A 105 -1.73 7.83 4.68
CA VAL A 105 -1.96 6.69 5.58
C VAL A 105 -1.33 5.46 4.95
N ILE A 106 -0.22 4.98 5.52
CA ILE A 106 0.39 3.72 5.05
C ILE A 106 -0.47 2.54 5.48
N LYS A 107 -0.61 1.54 4.61
CA LYS A 107 -1.48 0.39 4.87
C LYS A 107 -1.01 -0.89 4.16
N HIS A 108 -1.35 -2.04 4.68
CA HIS A 108 -2.04 -2.38 5.93
C HIS A 108 -1.04 -3.00 6.91
N ILE A 109 -0.65 -2.25 7.93
CA ILE A 109 0.40 -2.69 8.89
C ILE A 109 -0.05 -3.97 9.60
N PRO A 110 0.86 -4.93 9.76
CA PRO A 110 2.25 -4.99 9.35
C PRO A 110 2.47 -5.67 7.98
N GLY A 111 1.45 -5.87 7.16
CA GLY A 111 1.49 -6.42 5.81
C GLY A 111 0.41 -7.45 5.55
N HIS A 112 -0.50 -7.16 4.62
CA HIS A 112 -1.64 -8.02 4.25
C HIS A 112 -1.31 -8.99 3.10
N GLY A 113 -0.15 -8.82 2.45
CA GLY A 113 0.19 -9.53 1.21
C GLY A 113 0.37 -11.04 1.35
N CYS A 114 0.59 -11.56 2.56
CA CYS A 114 0.75 -13.00 2.82
C CYS A 114 -0.57 -13.74 3.14
N THR A 115 -1.72 -13.07 3.12
CA THR A 115 -3.01 -13.68 3.44
C THR A 115 -3.67 -14.29 2.22
N THR A 116 -4.41 -15.37 2.45
CA THR A 116 -5.22 -16.05 1.43
C THR A 116 -6.70 -15.71 1.52
N SER A 117 -7.11 -14.99 2.56
CA SER A 117 -8.52 -14.65 2.84
C SER A 117 -8.74 -13.15 2.90
N ASP A 118 -9.94 -12.72 2.54
CA ASP A 118 -10.42 -11.37 2.70
C ASP A 118 -10.71 -11.09 4.18
N SER A 119 -10.05 -10.09 4.76
CA SER A 119 -10.26 -9.69 6.14
C SER A 119 -11.65 -9.14 6.43
N HIS A 120 -12.39 -8.70 5.41
CA HIS A 120 -13.78 -8.28 5.53
C HIS A 120 -14.78 -9.46 5.63
N LYS A 121 -14.38 -10.65 5.15
CA LYS A 121 -15.24 -11.84 5.13
C LYS A 121 -14.89 -12.83 6.23
N LYS A 122 -13.60 -12.97 6.55
CA LYS A 122 -13.11 -13.91 7.56
C LYS A 122 -11.78 -13.41 8.08
N GLN A 123 -11.56 -13.49 9.40
CA GLN A 123 -10.28 -13.11 9.98
C GLN A 123 -9.14 -13.97 9.41
N PRO A 124 -8.21 -13.38 8.64
CA PRO A 124 -7.10 -14.12 8.07
C PRO A 124 -6.14 -14.59 9.16
N LYS A 125 -5.65 -15.83 9.05
CA LYS A 125 -4.65 -16.40 9.97
C LYS A 125 -3.34 -16.63 9.23
N VAL A 126 -2.24 -16.08 9.76
CA VAL A 126 -0.90 -16.19 9.18
C VAL A 126 -0.03 -17.06 10.08
N LYS A 127 0.50 -18.16 9.52
CA LYS A 127 1.35 -19.14 10.22
C LYS A 127 2.86 -18.96 9.95
N LEU A 128 3.25 -17.82 9.36
CA LEU A 128 4.65 -17.54 9.07
C LEU A 128 5.39 -17.11 10.34
N SER A 129 6.68 -17.47 10.42
CA SER A 129 7.54 -17.03 11.52
C SER A 129 7.86 -15.54 11.40
N TYR A 130 8.12 -14.87 12.54
CA TYR A 130 8.54 -13.48 12.61
C TYR A 130 9.67 -13.16 11.62
N LYS A 131 10.72 -13.99 11.59
CA LYS A 131 11.88 -13.82 10.70
C LYS A 131 11.50 -13.80 9.20
N LYS A 132 10.52 -14.62 8.79
CA LYS A 132 10.02 -14.62 7.40
C LYS A 132 9.19 -13.38 7.09
N LEU A 133 8.33 -12.96 8.01
CA LEU A 133 7.52 -11.75 7.87
C LEU A 133 8.39 -10.49 7.84
N GLN A 134 9.38 -10.40 8.74
CA GLN A 134 10.30 -9.27 8.79
C GLN A 134 11.08 -9.05 7.48
N LYS A 135 11.46 -10.13 6.81
CA LYS A 135 12.21 -10.06 5.54
C LYS A 135 11.38 -9.53 4.37
N ILE A 136 10.07 -9.75 4.38
CA ILE A 136 9.20 -9.48 3.24
C ILE A 136 8.09 -8.50 3.62
N ASP A 137 7.12 -8.94 4.44
CA ASP A 137 5.88 -8.19 4.66
C ASP A 137 6.09 -6.94 5.51
N PHE A 138 6.92 -7.00 6.54
CA PHE A 138 7.19 -5.87 7.42
C PHE A 138 8.19 -4.87 6.83
N LYS A 139 9.04 -5.34 5.90
CA LYS A 139 10.15 -4.56 5.34
C LYS A 139 9.72 -3.24 4.69
N PRO A 140 8.62 -3.16 3.91
CA PRO A 140 8.19 -1.90 3.31
C PRO A 140 7.77 -0.83 4.30
N PHE A 141 7.30 -1.24 5.49
CA PHE A 141 6.85 -0.30 6.53
C PHE A 141 8.00 0.34 7.29
N ASN A 142 9.18 -0.27 7.29
CA ASN A 142 10.37 0.28 7.93
C ASN A 142 10.84 1.55 7.21
N LEU A 143 10.88 2.68 7.93
CA LEU A 143 11.32 3.99 7.44
C LEU A 143 10.36 4.66 6.41
N ASN A 144 9.09 4.23 6.33
CA ASN A 144 8.08 5.02 5.64
C ASN A 144 7.51 6.06 6.62
N LEU A 145 7.87 7.31 6.39
CA LEU A 145 7.45 8.45 7.20
C LEU A 145 6.08 8.94 6.73
N SER A 146 5.03 8.33 7.24
CA SER A 146 3.65 8.77 7.07
C SER A 146 3.11 9.30 8.39
N GLN A 147 2.18 10.25 8.34
CA GLN A 147 1.53 10.81 9.52
C GLN A 147 0.60 9.80 10.19
N PHE A 148 0.01 8.90 9.39
CA PHE A 148 -0.97 7.93 9.84
C PHE A 148 -0.66 6.54 9.29
N ALA A 149 -1.20 5.53 9.96
CA ALA A 149 -1.10 4.15 9.55
C ALA A 149 -2.41 3.41 9.79
N MET A 150 -2.77 2.51 8.90
CA MET A 150 -3.93 1.63 9.02
C MET A 150 -3.45 0.21 9.29
N THR A 151 -3.94 -0.40 10.37
CA THR A 151 -3.60 -1.77 10.76
C THR A 151 -4.41 -2.79 9.96
N ALA A 152 -3.80 -3.93 9.67
CA ALA A 152 -4.47 -5.08 9.07
C ALA A 152 -5.23 -5.88 10.15
N HIS A 153 -6.42 -6.37 9.82
CA HIS A 153 -7.17 -7.30 10.67
C HIS A 153 -6.70 -8.73 10.45
N ILE A 154 -5.48 -9.05 10.91
CA ILE A 154 -4.81 -10.35 10.68
C ILE A 154 -4.33 -10.93 12.01
N LEU A 155 -4.56 -12.24 12.22
CA LEU A 155 -4.02 -12.98 13.33
C LEU A 155 -2.68 -13.63 12.93
N TYR A 156 -1.58 -13.21 13.56
CA TYR A 156 -0.24 -13.76 13.35
C TYR A 156 0.05 -14.84 14.38
N GLN A 157 -0.41 -16.06 14.14
CA GLN A 157 -0.43 -17.18 15.10
C GLN A 157 0.95 -17.58 15.68
N LYS A 158 2.06 -17.22 15.03
CA LYS A 158 3.42 -17.49 15.53
C LYS A 158 4.11 -16.27 16.15
N ILE A 159 3.42 -15.16 16.27
CA ILE A 159 3.94 -13.94 16.88
C ILE A 159 3.14 -13.62 18.13
N ASP A 160 1.84 -13.76 18.05
CA ASP A 160 0.93 -13.53 19.17
C ASP A 160 0.80 -14.81 19.97
N ASN A 161 1.47 -14.86 21.13
CA ASN A 161 1.40 -15.98 22.07
C ASN A 161 0.11 -15.96 22.90
N HIS A 162 -0.66 -14.91 22.87
CA HIS A 162 -1.95 -14.83 23.50
C HIS A 162 -3.04 -15.19 22.49
N ASN A 163 -3.58 -16.40 22.62
CA ASN A 163 -4.82 -16.82 21.99
C ASN A 163 -5.98 -15.96 22.52
N VAL A 164 -6.08 -14.74 22.03
CA VAL A 164 -7.29 -13.95 22.27
C VAL A 164 -8.28 -14.36 21.18
N ASP A 165 -9.05 -15.40 21.47
CA ASP A 165 -10.32 -15.65 20.79
C ASP A 165 -11.25 -14.49 21.16
N ARG A 166 -11.11 -13.39 20.46
CA ARG A 166 -12.13 -12.33 20.49
C ARG A 166 -13.24 -12.78 19.56
N LYS A 167 -14.30 -13.29 20.18
CA LYS A 167 -15.61 -13.47 19.55
C LYS A 167 -16.18 -12.14 19.07
#